data_eb5a9aec922ecf35275cdfce1f67286f
#
_entry.id   eb5a9aec922ecf35275cdfce1f67286f
#
_cell.length_a   1.000
_cell.length_b   1.000
_cell.length_c   1.000
_cell.angle_alpha   90.00
_cell.angle_beta   90.00
_cell.angle_gamma   90.00
#
_symmetry.space_group_name_H-M   'P 1'
#
loop_
_entity.id
_entity.type
_entity.pdbx_description
1 polymer ?
#
loop_
_entity_poly.entity_id
_entity_poly.type
_entity_poly.pdbx_seq_one_letter_code
_entity_poly.pdbx_strand_id
1 'polypeptide(L)'
;MLRLNRLSRINIVTTTKQGRTPGRPRQFDAEQAIETAQRLFHARGYDAVSVADLTQAFGINPPSFYAAFGSKLGLYTRVLQRYSQTGAIPIDALLRDDQPVAASLIAVLQEAARRYVADPAAAGCLVLEGVHCQDADARVAAGEWHAAARAKIQQ
;
A
#
# COMPACT_ATOMS: atom_id res chain seq x y z
N MET A 1 -29.05 -5.04 81.66
CA MET A 1 -29.75 -4.43 80.51
C MET A 1 -28.91 -4.57 79.33
N LEU A 2 -29.37 -5.43 78.43
CA LEU A 2 -28.68 -5.77 77.14
C LEU A 2 -28.86 -4.65 76.10
N ARG A 3 -27.82 -4.32 75.33
CA ARG A 3 -27.97 -3.70 74.03
C ARG A 3 -27.21 -4.49 72.98
N LEU A 4 -27.98 -5.03 72.06
CA LEU A 4 -27.54 -5.78 70.91
C LEU A 4 -26.75 -4.83 69.93
N ASN A 5 -25.62 -5.35 69.49
CA ASN A 5 -24.79 -4.71 68.43
C ASN A 5 -25.21 -5.25 67.06
N ARG A 6 -25.69 -4.40 66.20
CA ARG A 6 -26.03 -4.70 64.75
C ARG A 6 -24.78 -4.83 63.97
N LEU A 7 -24.47 -6.01 63.50
CA LEU A 7 -23.43 -6.21 62.48
C LEU A 7 -23.97 -5.80 61.12
N SER A 8 -23.37 -4.76 60.55
CA SER A 8 -23.60 -4.31 59.18
C SER A 8 -22.98 -5.33 58.22
N ARG A 9 -23.78 -5.90 57.34
CA ARG A 9 -23.32 -6.74 56.25
C ARG A 9 -22.68 -5.88 55.17
N ILE A 10 -21.38 -6.06 54.95
CA ILE A 10 -20.66 -5.47 53.82
C ILE A 10 -20.98 -6.32 52.60
N ASN A 11 -21.76 -5.77 51.65
CA ASN A 11 -21.95 -6.35 50.33
C ASN A 11 -20.70 -6.10 49.49
N ILE A 12 -19.88 -7.11 49.31
CA ILE A 12 -18.80 -7.10 48.34
C ILE A 12 -19.42 -7.34 46.96
N VAL A 13 -19.58 -6.25 46.17
CA VAL A 13 -19.94 -6.34 44.76
C VAL A 13 -18.70 -6.82 44.01
N THR A 14 -18.67 -8.10 43.68
CA THR A 14 -17.65 -8.69 42.81
C THR A 14 -17.98 -8.26 41.36
N THR A 15 -17.27 -7.23 40.85
CA THR A 15 -17.35 -6.84 39.45
C THR A 15 -16.67 -7.91 38.63
N THR A 16 -17.44 -8.80 38.04
CA THR A 16 -16.96 -9.81 37.09
C THR A 16 -16.56 -9.06 35.82
N LYS A 17 -15.25 -8.93 35.59
CA LYS A 17 -14.68 -8.41 34.36
C LYS A 17 -15.03 -9.36 33.22
N GLN A 18 -16.07 -9.05 32.45
CA GLN A 18 -16.44 -9.81 31.27
C GLN A 18 -15.23 -9.79 30.32
N GLY A 19 -14.56 -10.92 30.19
CA GLY A 19 -13.50 -11.14 29.22
C GLY A 19 -14.08 -10.97 27.80
N ARG A 20 -13.62 -9.95 27.06
CA ARG A 20 -13.89 -9.84 25.63
C ARG A 20 -13.34 -11.09 24.98
N THR A 21 -14.22 -11.89 24.41
CA THR A 21 -13.85 -13.04 23.57
C THR A 21 -12.91 -12.52 22.48
N PRO A 22 -11.69 -13.07 22.32
CA PRO A 22 -10.84 -12.70 21.20
C PRO A 22 -11.59 -13.02 19.91
N GLY A 23 -11.93 -11.99 19.13
CA GLY A 23 -12.51 -12.18 17.81
C GLY A 23 -11.56 -13.04 16.97
N ARG A 24 -12.12 -13.91 16.11
CA ARG A 24 -11.35 -14.74 15.17
C ARG A 24 -10.24 -13.87 14.54
N PRO A 25 -8.96 -14.30 14.57
CA PRO A 25 -7.88 -13.53 13.98
C PRO A 25 -8.27 -13.14 12.56
N ARG A 26 -8.22 -11.84 12.23
CA ARG A 26 -8.41 -11.40 10.85
C ARG A 26 -7.38 -12.15 10.02
N GLN A 27 -7.83 -12.95 9.10
CA GLN A 27 -6.94 -13.64 8.17
C GLN A 27 -6.20 -12.54 7.40
N PHE A 28 -4.87 -12.57 7.42
CA PHE A 28 -4.04 -11.62 6.69
C PHE A 28 -4.34 -11.73 5.19
N ASP A 29 -4.75 -10.64 4.59
CA ASP A 29 -5.01 -10.52 3.16
C ASP A 29 -3.82 -9.84 2.48
N ALA A 30 -3.07 -10.61 1.71
CA ALA A 30 -1.87 -10.14 1.03
C ALA A 30 -2.20 -9.10 -0.06
N GLU A 31 -3.34 -9.22 -0.75
CA GLU A 31 -3.74 -8.26 -1.78
C GLU A 31 -4.12 -6.91 -1.17
N GLN A 32 -4.85 -6.91 -0.06
CA GLN A 32 -5.15 -5.69 0.70
C GLN A 32 -3.87 -5.03 1.24
N ALA A 33 -2.89 -5.83 1.66
CA ALA A 33 -1.60 -5.33 2.11
C ALA A 33 -0.81 -4.69 0.95
N ILE A 34 -0.79 -5.30 -0.24
CA ILE A 34 -0.15 -4.75 -1.44
C ILE A 34 -0.81 -3.42 -1.84
N GLU A 35 -2.13 -3.34 -1.81
CA GLU A 35 -2.86 -2.10 -2.08
C GLU A 35 -2.52 -0.99 -1.06
N THR A 36 -2.45 -1.33 0.22
CA THR A 36 -2.06 -0.39 1.27
C THR A 36 -0.61 0.06 1.10
N ALA A 37 0.31 -0.86 0.77
CA ALA A 37 1.69 -0.55 0.46
C ALA A 37 1.82 0.36 -0.78
N GLN A 38 1.03 0.13 -1.81
CA GLN A 38 1.00 0.99 -3.01
C GLN A 38 0.69 2.43 -2.64
N ARG A 39 -0.32 2.67 -1.80
CA ARG A 39 -0.64 4.03 -1.32
C ARG A 39 0.50 4.65 -0.53
N LEU A 40 1.13 3.88 0.37
CA LEU A 40 2.25 4.37 1.17
C LEU A 40 3.47 4.72 0.32
N PHE A 41 3.88 3.82 -0.58
CA PHE A 41 5.02 4.07 -1.47
C PHE A 41 4.75 5.21 -2.45
N HIS A 42 3.52 5.34 -2.96
CA HIS A 42 3.17 6.40 -3.87
C HIS A 42 3.17 7.78 -3.17
N ALA A 43 2.66 7.84 -1.93
CA ALA A 43 2.60 9.08 -1.17
C ALA A 43 3.95 9.55 -0.62
N ARG A 44 4.87 8.62 -0.31
CA ARG A 44 6.08 8.92 0.47
C ARG A 44 7.39 8.53 -0.24
N GLY A 45 7.31 7.82 -1.35
CA GLY A 45 8.44 7.20 -2.02
C GLY A 45 8.93 5.92 -1.30
N TYR A 46 9.70 5.11 -2.03
CA TYR A 46 10.23 3.85 -1.49
C TYR A 46 11.12 4.07 -0.27
N ASP A 47 12.06 5.01 -0.33
CA ASP A 47 13.07 5.21 0.71
C ASP A 47 12.48 5.62 2.06
N ALA A 48 11.45 6.46 2.05
CA ALA A 48 10.84 7.01 3.26
C ALA A 48 9.84 6.05 3.95
N VAL A 49 9.53 4.89 3.36
CA VAL A 49 8.65 3.88 3.94
C VAL A 49 9.48 2.76 4.55
N SER A 50 9.38 2.57 5.86
CA SER A 50 10.06 1.47 6.58
C SER A 50 9.20 0.20 6.67
N VAL A 51 9.84 -0.95 6.99
CA VAL A 51 9.10 -2.19 7.31
C VAL A 51 8.22 -2.00 8.54
N ALA A 52 8.62 -1.14 9.49
CA ALA A 52 7.81 -0.81 10.66
C ALA A 52 6.50 -0.08 10.26
N ASP A 53 6.59 0.90 9.35
CA ASP A 53 5.40 1.58 8.82
C ASP A 53 4.45 0.59 8.13
N LEU A 54 4.99 -0.32 7.32
CA LEU A 54 4.22 -1.32 6.60
C LEU A 54 3.51 -2.30 7.54
N THR A 55 4.25 -2.84 8.51
CA THR A 55 3.67 -3.78 9.49
C THR A 55 2.62 -3.13 10.36
N GLN A 56 2.82 -1.88 10.74
CA GLN A 56 1.81 -1.08 11.46
C GLN A 56 0.55 -0.87 10.60
N ALA A 57 0.72 -0.49 9.34
CA ALA A 57 -0.41 -0.26 8.43
C ALA A 57 -1.19 -1.54 8.12
N PHE A 58 -0.52 -2.70 8.07
CA PHE A 58 -1.15 -4.00 7.82
C PHE A 58 -1.76 -4.61 9.09
N GLY A 59 -1.37 -4.14 10.27
CA GLY A 59 -1.77 -4.72 11.55
C GLY A 59 -1.16 -6.10 11.81
N ILE A 60 0.06 -6.35 11.32
CA ILE A 60 0.80 -7.61 11.48
C ILE A 60 2.15 -7.38 12.16
N ASN A 61 2.76 -8.45 12.64
CA ASN A 61 4.13 -8.40 13.17
C ASN A 61 5.19 -8.58 12.06
N PRO A 62 6.45 -8.18 12.30
CA PRO A 62 7.53 -8.33 11.33
C PRO A 62 7.76 -9.77 10.83
N PRO A 63 7.72 -10.84 11.65
CA PRO A 63 7.82 -12.21 11.15
C PRO A 63 6.76 -12.56 10.10
N SER A 64 5.51 -12.13 10.29
CA SER A 64 4.42 -12.35 9.32
C SER A 64 4.67 -11.58 8.02
N PHE A 65 5.21 -10.36 8.11
CA PHE A 65 5.60 -9.58 6.95
C PHE A 65 6.67 -10.31 6.11
N TYR A 66 7.75 -10.76 6.74
CA TYR A 66 8.81 -11.46 6.03
C TYR A 66 8.37 -12.81 5.48
N ALA A 67 7.49 -13.52 6.18
CA ALA A 67 6.89 -14.75 5.68
C ALA A 67 6.04 -14.52 4.41
N ALA A 68 5.31 -13.39 4.33
CA ALA A 68 4.43 -13.08 3.20
C ALA A 68 5.18 -12.49 2.00
N PHE A 69 6.17 -11.64 2.23
CA PHE A 69 6.78 -10.81 1.19
C PHE A 69 8.28 -11.02 1.02
N GLY A 70 8.94 -11.73 1.93
CA GLY A 70 10.40 -11.96 1.94
C GLY A 70 11.19 -10.72 2.35
N SER A 71 10.92 -9.57 1.74
CA SER A 71 11.61 -8.30 2.01
C SER A 71 10.72 -7.10 1.64
N LYS A 72 11.17 -5.89 2.00
CA LYS A 72 10.55 -4.63 1.53
C LYS A 72 10.60 -4.55 0.00
N LEU A 73 11.71 -4.95 -0.62
CA LEU A 73 11.84 -5.01 -2.07
C LEU A 73 10.88 -6.03 -2.68
N GLY A 74 10.72 -7.22 -2.09
CA GLY A 74 9.76 -8.22 -2.55
C GLY A 74 8.32 -7.72 -2.55
N LEU A 75 7.92 -6.98 -1.50
CA LEU A 75 6.64 -6.29 -1.48
C LEU A 75 6.56 -5.20 -2.56
N TYR A 76 7.60 -4.39 -2.72
CA TYR A 76 7.63 -3.30 -3.70
C TYR A 76 7.50 -3.80 -5.13
N THR A 77 8.15 -4.90 -5.48
CA THR A 77 8.01 -5.54 -6.80
C THR A 77 6.55 -5.93 -7.09
N ARG A 78 5.85 -6.49 -6.09
CA ARG A 78 4.41 -6.80 -6.23
C ARG A 78 3.56 -5.53 -6.36
N VAL A 79 3.93 -4.45 -5.66
CA VAL A 79 3.28 -3.15 -5.79
C VAL A 79 3.46 -2.56 -7.18
N LEU A 80 4.66 -2.61 -7.76
CA LEU A 80 4.91 -2.17 -9.14
C LEU A 80 4.09 -2.97 -10.16
N GLN A 81 4.01 -4.29 -9.98
CA GLN A 81 3.18 -5.17 -10.81
C GLN A 81 1.70 -4.79 -10.72
N ARG A 82 1.15 -4.59 -9.51
CA ARG A 82 -0.22 -4.13 -9.34
C ARG A 82 -0.44 -2.76 -9.97
N TYR A 83 0.48 -1.81 -9.74
CA TYR A 83 0.39 -0.46 -10.29
C TYR A 83 0.34 -0.46 -11.82
N SER A 84 1.11 -1.33 -12.48
CA SER A 84 1.09 -1.46 -13.95
C SER A 84 -0.29 -1.84 -14.50
N GLN A 85 -1.11 -2.52 -13.70
CA GLN A 85 -2.46 -2.96 -14.09
C GLN A 85 -3.55 -1.96 -13.70
N THR A 86 -3.37 -1.23 -12.60
CA THR A 86 -4.44 -0.42 -12.00
C THR A 86 -4.22 1.08 -12.05
N GLY A 87 -2.97 1.54 -12.00
CA GLY A 87 -2.60 2.96 -11.86
C GLY A 87 -1.81 3.52 -13.03
N ALA A 88 -1.10 2.70 -13.77
CA ALA A 88 -0.29 3.14 -14.91
C ALA A 88 -1.15 3.67 -16.07
N ILE A 89 -0.57 4.56 -16.87
CA ILE A 89 -1.19 5.04 -18.11
C ILE A 89 -1.35 3.86 -19.07
N PRO A 90 -2.55 3.62 -19.66
CA PRO A 90 -2.77 2.51 -20.57
C PRO A 90 -2.19 2.83 -21.96
N ILE A 91 -0.86 2.85 -22.08
CA ILE A 91 -0.13 3.26 -23.28
C ILE A 91 -0.60 2.46 -24.50
N ASP A 92 -0.75 1.15 -24.40
CA ASP A 92 -1.18 0.30 -25.51
C ASP A 92 -2.58 0.64 -26.05
N ALA A 93 -3.46 1.16 -25.20
CA ALA A 93 -4.80 1.57 -25.61
C ALA A 93 -4.82 2.98 -26.24
N LEU A 94 -3.82 3.81 -25.95
CA LEU A 94 -3.74 5.19 -26.39
C LEU A 94 -2.86 5.37 -27.63
N LEU A 95 -1.81 4.56 -27.79
CA LEU A 95 -0.98 4.51 -28.98
C LEU A 95 -1.66 3.61 -30.02
N ARG A 96 -2.29 4.21 -31.01
CA ARG A 96 -3.09 3.51 -32.01
C ARG A 96 -2.50 3.78 -33.40
N ASP A 97 -2.37 2.72 -34.20
CA ASP A 97 -1.86 2.79 -35.57
C ASP A 97 -2.84 3.43 -36.56
N ASP A 98 -4.14 3.51 -36.19
CA ASP A 98 -5.22 4.05 -37.03
C ASP A 98 -5.43 5.55 -36.88
N GLN A 99 -4.56 6.26 -36.16
CA GLN A 99 -4.65 7.69 -35.94
C GLN A 99 -3.27 8.39 -36.05
N PRO A 100 -3.25 9.73 -36.32
CA PRO A 100 -2.00 10.47 -36.34
C PRO A 100 -1.21 10.36 -35.03
N VAL A 101 0.11 10.21 -35.12
CA VAL A 101 1.02 10.11 -33.96
C VAL A 101 0.80 11.25 -32.95
N ALA A 102 0.62 12.49 -33.47
CA ALA A 102 0.35 13.65 -32.62
C ALA A 102 -0.92 13.49 -31.78
N ALA A 103 -1.97 12.89 -32.32
CA ALA A 103 -3.22 12.64 -31.58
C ALA A 103 -3.00 11.59 -30.47
N SER A 104 -2.25 10.51 -30.76
CA SER A 104 -1.88 9.49 -29.77
C SER A 104 -1.05 10.09 -28.63
N LEU A 105 -0.04 10.92 -28.96
CA LEU A 105 0.78 11.57 -27.93
C LEU A 105 -0.02 12.55 -27.07
N ILE A 106 -0.91 13.33 -27.69
CA ILE A 106 -1.83 14.23 -26.94
C ILE A 106 -2.70 13.40 -25.98
N ALA A 107 -3.25 12.28 -26.43
CA ALA A 107 -4.08 11.42 -25.59
C ALA A 107 -3.28 10.85 -24.39
N VAL A 108 -2.03 10.42 -24.61
CA VAL A 108 -1.15 9.96 -23.51
C VAL A 108 -0.87 11.08 -22.51
N LEU A 109 -0.54 12.30 -22.99
CA LEU A 109 -0.26 13.43 -22.10
C LEU A 109 -1.51 13.88 -21.30
N GLN A 110 -2.67 13.90 -21.94
CA GLN A 110 -3.92 14.23 -21.27
C GLN A 110 -4.28 13.20 -20.20
N GLU A 111 -4.12 11.91 -20.50
CA GLU A 111 -4.36 10.84 -19.53
C GLU A 111 -3.36 10.88 -18.38
N ALA A 112 -2.08 11.20 -18.67
CA ALA A 112 -1.06 11.44 -17.64
C ALA A 112 -1.46 12.59 -16.72
N ALA A 113 -1.81 13.73 -17.29
CA ALA A 113 -2.24 14.89 -16.53
C ALA A 113 -3.45 14.56 -15.63
N ARG A 114 -4.45 13.85 -16.18
CA ARG A 114 -5.64 13.44 -15.42
C ARG A 114 -5.32 12.51 -14.26
N ARG A 115 -4.50 11.47 -14.50
CA ARG A 115 -4.18 10.46 -13.47
C ARG A 115 -3.26 11.00 -12.39
N TYR A 116 -2.24 11.76 -12.77
CA TYR A 116 -1.21 12.21 -11.84
C TYR A 116 -1.68 13.28 -10.85
N VAL A 117 -2.85 13.89 -11.09
CA VAL A 117 -3.46 14.86 -10.19
C VAL A 117 -4.74 14.35 -9.53
N ALA A 118 -5.17 13.12 -9.85
CA ALA A 118 -6.44 12.58 -9.38
C ALA A 118 -6.49 12.37 -7.86
N ASP A 119 -5.35 12.03 -7.27
CA ASP A 119 -5.20 11.87 -5.82
C ASP A 119 -4.03 12.73 -5.33
N PRO A 120 -4.29 13.82 -4.59
CA PRO A 120 -3.21 14.66 -4.04
C PRO A 120 -2.25 13.92 -3.11
N ALA A 121 -2.70 12.83 -2.46
CA ALA A 121 -1.85 12.01 -1.59
C ALA A 121 -0.97 11.01 -2.37
N ALA A 122 -1.23 10.84 -3.68
CA ALA A 122 -0.52 9.90 -4.55
C ALA A 122 -0.27 10.54 -5.93
N ALA A 123 0.18 11.81 -5.93
CA ALA A 123 0.45 12.56 -7.16
C ALA A 123 1.64 11.98 -7.91
N GLY A 124 1.61 12.06 -9.25
CA GLY A 124 2.71 11.61 -10.09
C GLY A 124 2.62 10.14 -10.51
N CYS A 125 3.77 9.56 -10.80
CA CYS A 125 3.90 8.17 -11.27
C CYS A 125 4.81 7.36 -10.35
N LEU A 126 4.29 6.32 -9.72
CA LEU A 126 5.04 5.45 -8.81
C LEU A 126 6.31 4.87 -9.45
N VAL A 127 6.27 4.54 -10.74
CA VAL A 127 7.43 4.01 -11.48
C VAL A 127 8.49 5.10 -11.68
N LEU A 128 8.10 6.31 -12.09
CA LEU A 128 9.04 7.43 -12.26
C LEU A 128 9.67 7.86 -10.94
N GLU A 129 8.92 7.87 -9.85
CA GLU A 129 9.47 8.10 -8.51
C GLU A 129 10.48 7.00 -8.13
N GLY A 130 10.16 5.75 -8.44
CA GLY A 130 10.99 4.60 -8.12
C GLY A 130 12.34 4.60 -8.82
N VAL A 131 12.46 5.10 -10.05
CA VAL A 131 13.75 5.16 -10.77
C VAL A 131 14.70 6.21 -10.18
N HIS A 132 14.23 7.04 -9.27
CA HIS A 132 15.04 8.06 -8.58
C HIS A 132 15.29 7.75 -7.10
N CYS A 133 14.79 6.62 -6.56
CA CYS A 133 15.03 6.24 -5.16
C CYS A 133 16.53 5.92 -4.90
N GLN A 134 16.94 5.97 -3.63
CA GLN A 134 18.34 5.74 -3.23
C GLN A 134 18.72 4.27 -3.25
N ASP A 135 17.78 3.38 -2.93
CA ASP A 135 17.98 1.94 -2.93
C ASP A 135 18.21 1.42 -4.37
N ALA A 136 19.37 0.79 -4.59
CA ALA A 136 19.79 0.37 -5.93
C ALA A 136 18.89 -0.72 -6.51
N ASP A 137 18.46 -1.68 -5.71
CA ASP A 137 17.65 -2.79 -6.15
C ASP A 137 16.22 -2.33 -6.46
N ALA A 138 15.68 -1.41 -5.66
CA ALA A 138 14.38 -0.81 -5.92
C ALA A 138 14.40 0.06 -7.20
N ARG A 139 15.50 0.80 -7.44
CA ARG A 139 15.69 1.52 -8.72
C ARG A 139 15.70 0.59 -9.91
N VAL A 140 16.40 -0.55 -9.82
CA VAL A 140 16.44 -1.55 -10.88
C VAL A 140 15.03 -2.09 -11.15
N ALA A 141 14.32 -2.48 -10.10
CA ALA A 141 12.95 -2.99 -10.21
C ALA A 141 11.99 -1.99 -10.87
N ALA A 142 12.05 -0.70 -10.50
CA ALA A 142 11.26 0.35 -11.14
C ALA A 142 11.74 0.63 -12.58
N GLY A 143 13.05 0.56 -12.83
CA GLY A 143 13.68 0.77 -14.12
C GLY A 143 13.22 -0.20 -15.19
N GLU A 144 12.97 -1.46 -14.84
CA GLU A 144 12.41 -2.47 -15.75
C GLU A 144 11.03 -2.07 -16.27
N TRP A 145 10.14 -1.61 -15.40
CA TRP A 145 8.81 -1.13 -15.78
C TRP A 145 8.88 0.16 -16.61
N HIS A 146 9.79 1.07 -16.26
CA HIS A 146 10.03 2.28 -17.02
C HIS A 146 10.55 1.97 -18.44
N ALA A 147 11.52 1.06 -18.56
CA ALA A 147 12.05 0.63 -19.86
C ALA A 147 10.98 -0.05 -20.72
N ALA A 148 10.13 -0.88 -20.14
CA ALA A 148 9.02 -1.51 -20.84
C ALA A 148 8.01 -0.48 -21.38
N ALA A 149 7.65 0.53 -20.56
CA ALA A 149 6.76 1.61 -20.99
C ALA A 149 7.38 2.46 -22.11
N ARG A 150 8.68 2.78 -21.98
CA ARG A 150 9.42 3.54 -23.01
C ARG A 150 9.50 2.79 -24.35
N ALA A 151 9.73 1.47 -24.32
CA ALA A 151 9.78 0.65 -25.51
C ALA A 151 8.47 0.69 -26.31
N LYS A 152 7.32 0.74 -25.64
CA LYS A 152 6.01 0.89 -26.29
C LYS A 152 5.80 2.22 -27.01
N ILE A 153 6.42 3.29 -26.51
CA ILE A 153 6.32 4.63 -27.14
C ILE A 153 7.26 4.76 -28.34
N GLN A 154 8.30 3.93 -28.43
CA GLN A 154 9.31 3.96 -29.48
C GLN A 154 8.97 3.07 -30.69
N GLN A 155 7.91 2.26 -30.63
CA GLN A 155 7.41 1.46 -31.76
C GLN A 155 6.60 2.31 -32.75
#